data_40f23dd2fe0f0ea96fe7110c8093ac5d
#
_entry.id   40f23dd2fe0f0ea96fe7110c8093ac5d
#
_cell.length_a   1.000
_cell.length_b   1.000
_cell.length_c   1.000
_cell.angle_alpha   90.00
_cell.angle_beta   90.00
_cell.angle_gamma   90.00
#
_symmetry.space_group_name_H-M   'P 1'
#
loop_
_entity.id
_entity.type
_entity.pdbx_description
1 polymer ?
#
loop_
_entity_poly.entity_id
_entity_poly.type
_entity_poly.pdbx_seq_one_letter_code
_entity_poly.pdbx_strand_id
1 'polypeptide(L)'
;GMVHKIDKEMSVKNYFEEYNPEVKRQTPNHLIDYFWIAEEQMEKKGELSLKVEWISKGICNVMRKYPLKEIQKSSSAFNSIIKTVQPENREKIRSGLLEIMCMNWKTKNEWENVIDQILHLLSVVIKYTDARKDEFLFWNGSEKSEEYTNNRNRANEKEYENESGDKINIKFGSIHSSKGRTHLATLVVETKYYEDNLSSILPWLSGKSPKLGVRNRKRLKCHYVAMTRAKGLLCLAIPSKSVNDQVRKELENFGWNLEVV
;
A
#
# COMPACT_ATOMS: atom_id res chain seq x y z
N GLY A 1 -4.15 -5.85 -13.01
CA GLY A 1 -2.91 -5.17 -13.01
C GLY A 1 -2.43 -4.82 -14.41
N MET A 2 -2.19 -3.55 -14.63
CA MET A 2 -1.59 -3.07 -15.88
C MET A 2 -0.11 -2.79 -15.67
N VAL A 3 0.63 -3.74 -15.16
CA VAL A 3 2.09 -3.61 -15.13
C VAL A 3 2.65 -5.00 -15.10
N HIS A 4 3.31 -5.47 -16.15
CA HIS A 4 4.17 -6.61 -15.89
C HIS A 4 5.21 -6.92 -16.98
N LYS A 5 5.47 -6.01 -17.91
CA LYS A 5 6.77 -6.06 -18.58
C LYS A 5 7.38 -4.68 -18.44
N ILE A 6 8.49 -4.64 -17.72
CA ILE A 6 9.39 -3.50 -17.68
C ILE A 6 9.87 -3.36 -19.12
N ASP A 7 9.24 -2.45 -19.87
CA ASP A 7 9.79 -2.05 -21.14
C ASP A 7 11.11 -1.35 -20.80
N LYS A 8 12.20 -1.81 -21.37
CA LYS A 8 13.55 -1.33 -21.04
C LYS A 8 13.70 0.18 -21.26
N GLU A 9 12.78 0.81 -22.01
CA GLU A 9 12.89 2.20 -22.42
C GLU A 9 12.01 3.18 -21.60
N MET A 10 10.89 2.74 -21.01
CA MET A 10 9.96 3.65 -20.31
C MET A 10 9.31 2.97 -19.10
N SER A 11 10.06 2.89 -18.04
CA SER A 11 9.59 2.44 -16.73
C SER A 11 9.93 3.48 -15.65
N VAL A 12 9.27 3.40 -14.49
CA VAL A 12 9.59 4.31 -13.37
C VAL A 12 11.07 4.24 -12.99
N LYS A 13 11.72 3.09 -13.13
CA LYS A 13 13.16 2.91 -12.87
C LYS A 13 14.05 3.74 -13.80
N ASN A 14 13.61 4.02 -15.03
CA ASN A 14 14.39 4.83 -15.98
C ASN A 14 14.34 6.33 -15.62
N TYR A 15 13.33 6.75 -14.89
CA TYR A 15 13.24 8.13 -14.36
C TYR A 15 13.88 8.28 -12.99
N PHE A 16 13.83 7.20 -12.19
CA PHE A 16 14.31 7.21 -10.80
C PHE A 16 15.07 5.92 -10.52
N GLU A 17 16.39 6.00 -10.44
CA GLU A 17 17.28 4.85 -10.21
C GLU A 17 16.98 4.13 -8.88
N GLU A 18 16.49 4.89 -7.89
CA GLU A 18 16.13 4.37 -6.58
C GLU A 18 14.87 3.51 -6.58
N TYR A 19 14.08 3.56 -7.67
CA TYR A 19 12.88 2.73 -7.77
C TYR A 19 13.23 1.28 -8.03
N ASN A 20 12.89 0.41 -7.09
CA ASN A 20 13.00 -1.03 -7.25
C ASN A 20 11.60 -1.67 -7.36
N PRO A 21 11.20 -2.15 -8.56
CA PRO A 21 9.91 -2.81 -8.76
C PRO A 21 9.82 -4.16 -8.05
N GLU A 22 10.96 -4.77 -7.72
CA GLU A 22 11.04 -6.07 -7.05
C GLU A 22 10.90 -5.98 -5.54
N VAL A 23 10.96 -4.77 -4.98
CA VAL A 23 10.64 -4.57 -3.56
C VAL A 23 9.19 -4.97 -3.35
N LYS A 24 8.99 -6.26 -3.19
CA LYS A 24 7.76 -6.79 -2.62
C LYS A 24 7.69 -6.24 -1.20
N ARG A 25 6.53 -5.75 -0.80
CA ARG A 25 6.27 -5.50 0.61
C ARG A 25 6.56 -6.80 1.33
N GLN A 26 7.70 -6.87 2.00
CA GLN A 26 8.01 -8.03 2.82
C GLN A 26 6.88 -8.13 3.84
N THR A 27 6.14 -9.21 3.74
CA THR A 27 5.19 -9.54 4.81
C THR A 27 6.03 -10.01 5.99
N PRO A 28 5.77 -9.52 7.19
CA PRO A 28 6.48 -9.99 8.38
C PRO A 28 6.45 -11.52 8.48
N ASN A 29 7.57 -12.11 8.87
CA ASN A 29 7.72 -13.56 8.95
C ASN A 29 7.09 -14.14 10.22
N HIS A 30 6.98 -13.32 11.27
CA HIS A 30 6.40 -13.70 12.56
C HIS A 30 5.24 -12.80 12.94
N LEU A 31 4.30 -13.32 13.72
CA LEU A 31 3.16 -12.55 14.20
C LEU A 31 3.59 -11.37 15.08
N ILE A 32 4.62 -11.55 15.90
CA ILE A 32 5.14 -10.50 16.77
C ILE A 32 5.65 -9.28 16.00
N ASP A 33 6.15 -9.47 14.79
CA ASP A 33 6.61 -8.35 13.93
C ASP A 33 5.45 -7.39 13.58
N TYR A 34 4.22 -7.92 13.50
CA TYR A 34 3.03 -7.08 13.28
C TYR A 34 2.73 -6.21 14.49
N PHE A 35 3.00 -6.68 15.70
CA PHE A 35 2.84 -5.92 16.93
C PHE A 35 3.90 -4.80 17.02
N TRP A 36 5.17 -5.10 16.72
CA TRP A 36 6.22 -4.09 16.65
C TRP A 36 5.89 -2.99 15.66
N ILE A 37 5.46 -3.35 14.45
CA ILE A 37 5.07 -2.38 13.43
C ILE A 37 3.84 -1.57 13.86
N ALA A 38 2.89 -2.21 14.52
CA ALA A 38 1.68 -1.56 15.01
C ALA A 38 2.02 -0.45 16.02
N GLU A 39 2.92 -0.71 16.97
CA GLU A 39 3.37 0.30 17.94
C GLU A 39 4.14 1.42 17.26
N GLU A 40 5.14 1.10 16.43
CA GLU A 40 5.92 2.09 15.71
C GLU A 40 5.06 3.03 14.86
N GLN A 41 4.06 2.48 14.15
CA GLN A 41 3.18 3.31 13.33
C GLN A 41 2.22 4.15 14.16
N MET A 42 1.78 3.65 15.30
CA MET A 42 0.97 4.40 16.26
C MET A 42 1.77 5.56 16.87
N GLU A 43 3.00 5.30 17.32
CA GLU A 43 3.90 6.32 17.88
C GLU A 43 4.20 7.44 16.86
N LYS A 44 4.49 7.07 15.60
CA LYS A 44 4.83 8.04 14.55
C LYS A 44 3.66 8.91 14.08
N LYS A 45 2.44 8.39 14.11
CA LYS A 45 1.27 9.05 13.51
C LYS A 45 0.17 9.42 14.48
N GLY A 46 0.23 8.95 15.72
CA GLY A 46 -0.79 9.18 16.74
C GLY A 46 -2.15 8.51 16.44
N GLU A 47 -2.22 7.57 15.50
CA GLU A 47 -3.47 6.97 15.04
C GLU A 47 -3.64 5.52 15.56
N LEU A 48 -4.52 5.32 16.52
CA LEU A 48 -4.85 3.99 17.06
C LEU A 48 -5.38 3.03 15.96
N SER A 49 -6.05 3.57 14.96
CA SER A 49 -6.54 2.81 13.80
C SER A 49 -5.44 2.02 13.07
N LEU A 50 -4.22 2.53 13.07
CA LEU A 50 -3.06 1.85 12.47
C LEU A 50 -2.62 0.64 13.32
N LYS A 51 -2.66 0.76 14.64
CA LYS A 51 -2.38 -0.38 15.55
C LYS A 51 -3.39 -1.50 15.30
N VAL A 52 -4.68 -1.16 15.27
CA VAL A 52 -5.77 -2.09 14.97
C VAL A 52 -5.56 -2.80 13.63
N GLU A 53 -5.25 -2.04 12.58
CA GLU A 53 -5.08 -2.59 11.23
C GLU A 53 -3.86 -3.52 11.13
N TRP A 54 -2.72 -3.18 11.76
CA TRP A 54 -1.52 -4.00 11.68
C TRP A 54 -1.65 -5.31 12.47
N ILE A 55 -2.15 -5.27 13.70
CA ILE A 55 -2.39 -6.48 14.50
C ILE A 55 -3.43 -7.37 13.80
N SER A 56 -4.51 -6.78 13.27
CA SER A 56 -5.51 -7.53 12.51
C SER A 56 -4.94 -8.19 11.25
N LYS A 57 -3.97 -7.58 10.56
CA LYS A 57 -3.26 -8.21 9.43
C LYS A 57 -2.50 -9.45 9.86
N GLY A 58 -1.79 -9.37 10.99
CA GLY A 58 -1.10 -10.52 11.57
C GLY A 58 -2.07 -11.66 11.87
N ILE A 59 -3.18 -11.35 12.55
CA ILE A 59 -4.24 -12.33 12.89
C ILE A 59 -4.88 -12.91 11.63
N CYS A 60 -5.15 -12.11 10.59
CA CYS A 60 -5.61 -12.63 9.30
C CYS A 60 -4.62 -13.64 8.69
N ASN A 61 -3.31 -13.46 8.88
CA ASN A 61 -2.32 -14.42 8.39
C ASN A 61 -2.33 -15.70 9.22
N VAL A 62 -2.54 -15.62 10.53
CA VAL A 62 -2.82 -16.82 11.35
C VAL A 62 -4.03 -17.55 10.77
N MET A 63 -5.15 -16.87 10.58
CA MET A 63 -6.37 -17.47 10.05
C MET A 63 -6.17 -18.13 8.67
N ARG A 64 -5.31 -17.59 7.80
CA ARG A 64 -5.04 -18.15 6.46
C ARG A 64 -4.19 -19.41 6.49
N LYS A 65 -3.35 -19.59 7.48
CA LYS A 65 -2.49 -20.78 7.63
C LYS A 65 -3.27 -22.02 8.03
N TYR A 66 -4.39 -21.86 8.70
CA TYR A 66 -5.24 -22.96 9.12
C TYR A 66 -6.42 -23.09 8.16
N PRO A 67 -6.79 -24.31 7.74
CA PRO A 67 -7.76 -24.52 6.67
C PRO A 67 -9.13 -24.02 7.09
N LEU A 68 -9.37 -22.78 6.78
CA LEU A 68 -10.63 -22.10 6.94
C LEU A 68 -11.25 -21.82 5.58
N LYS A 69 -12.59 -21.73 5.59
CA LYS A 69 -13.32 -21.08 4.52
C LYS A 69 -12.64 -19.75 4.22
N GLU A 70 -12.62 -19.38 2.94
CA GLU A 70 -11.99 -18.14 2.48
C GLU A 70 -12.30 -16.95 3.40
N ILE A 71 -11.24 -16.25 3.86
CA ILE A 71 -11.41 -15.01 4.62
C ILE A 71 -12.12 -14.01 3.71
N GLN A 72 -13.25 -13.50 4.16
CA GLN A 72 -14.02 -12.52 3.41
C GLN A 72 -13.23 -11.21 3.25
N LYS A 73 -12.96 -10.83 2.00
CA LYS A 73 -12.24 -9.60 1.70
C LYS A 73 -13.06 -8.37 2.08
N SER A 74 -12.46 -7.42 2.77
CA SER A 74 -13.06 -6.15 3.16
C SER A 74 -12.07 -4.99 3.00
N SER A 75 -12.51 -3.77 3.30
CA SER A 75 -11.70 -2.55 3.22
C SER A 75 -10.53 -2.53 4.20
N SER A 76 -10.64 -3.23 5.33
CA SER A 76 -9.59 -3.36 6.34
C SER A 76 -9.44 -4.81 6.79
N ALA A 77 -8.28 -5.14 7.39
CA ALA A 77 -8.04 -6.48 7.93
C ALA A 77 -8.98 -6.77 9.10
N PHE A 78 -9.22 -5.80 9.96
CA PHE A 78 -10.18 -5.93 11.06
C PHE A 78 -11.58 -6.30 10.56
N ASN A 79 -12.10 -5.56 9.57
CA ASN A 79 -13.40 -5.86 8.99
C ASN A 79 -13.42 -7.21 8.26
N SER A 80 -12.30 -7.66 7.73
CA SER A 80 -12.19 -8.99 7.11
C SER A 80 -12.36 -10.10 8.14
N ILE A 81 -11.76 -9.96 9.33
CA ILE A 81 -11.96 -10.89 10.44
C ILE A 81 -13.45 -10.93 10.84
N ILE A 82 -14.03 -9.76 11.13
CA ILE A 82 -15.42 -9.67 11.58
C ILE A 82 -16.42 -10.25 10.57
N LYS A 83 -16.20 -10.04 9.28
CA LYS A 83 -17.09 -10.59 8.24
C LYS A 83 -16.94 -12.09 8.06
N THR A 84 -15.78 -12.65 8.33
CA THR A 84 -15.51 -14.09 8.21
C THR A 84 -16.20 -14.89 9.33
N VAL A 85 -16.38 -14.25 10.49
CA VAL A 85 -16.98 -14.87 11.67
C VAL A 85 -18.50 -14.84 11.59
N GLN A 86 -19.14 -15.88 12.11
CA GLN A 86 -20.60 -15.96 12.21
C GLN A 86 -21.17 -14.77 13.00
N PRO A 87 -22.34 -14.26 12.64
CA PRO A 87 -22.91 -13.05 13.25
C PRO A 87 -22.95 -13.07 14.78
N GLU A 88 -23.32 -14.21 15.38
CA GLU A 88 -23.42 -14.42 16.83
C GLU A 88 -22.08 -14.30 17.56
N ASN A 89 -20.96 -14.54 16.88
CA ASN A 89 -19.61 -14.48 17.46
C ASN A 89 -18.90 -13.15 17.23
N ARG A 90 -19.49 -12.23 16.44
CA ARG A 90 -18.81 -10.98 16.03
C ARG A 90 -18.47 -10.08 17.19
N GLU A 91 -19.35 -9.97 18.18
CA GLU A 91 -19.12 -9.12 19.35
C GLU A 91 -18.00 -9.69 20.23
N LYS A 92 -18.02 -11.01 20.45
CA LYS A 92 -16.95 -11.71 21.16
C LYS A 92 -15.59 -11.50 20.48
N ILE A 93 -15.54 -11.56 19.14
CA ILE A 93 -14.30 -11.32 18.40
C ILE A 93 -13.86 -9.87 18.49
N ARG A 94 -14.77 -8.90 18.45
CA ARG A 94 -14.42 -7.48 18.60
C ARG A 94 -13.81 -7.17 19.95
N SER A 95 -14.47 -7.58 21.04
CA SER A 95 -13.97 -7.36 22.39
C SER A 95 -12.64 -8.08 22.63
N GLY A 96 -12.53 -9.34 22.22
CA GLY A 96 -11.30 -10.10 22.36
C GLY A 96 -10.12 -9.52 21.55
N LEU A 97 -10.36 -8.98 20.35
CA LEU A 97 -9.33 -8.28 19.59
C LEU A 97 -8.85 -7.02 20.31
N LEU A 98 -9.76 -6.24 20.90
CA LEU A 98 -9.41 -5.06 21.70
C LEU A 98 -8.61 -5.46 22.96
N GLU A 99 -8.99 -6.51 23.65
CA GLU A 99 -8.24 -7.04 24.79
C GLU A 99 -6.80 -7.40 24.39
N ILE A 100 -6.62 -8.17 23.30
CA ILE A 100 -5.31 -8.54 22.76
C ILE A 100 -4.46 -7.30 22.44
N MET A 101 -5.05 -6.24 21.90
CA MET A 101 -4.34 -5.00 21.57
C MET A 101 -3.88 -4.21 22.81
N CYS A 102 -4.50 -4.46 23.96
CA CYS A 102 -4.16 -3.85 25.25
C CYS A 102 -3.21 -4.71 26.09
N MET A 103 -2.95 -5.97 25.71
CA MET A 103 -2.05 -6.86 26.45
C MET A 103 -0.60 -6.40 26.33
N ASN A 104 0.20 -6.70 27.37
CA ASN A 104 1.64 -6.65 27.28
C ASN A 104 2.15 -7.85 26.47
N TRP A 105 3.23 -7.64 25.69
CA TRP A 105 3.73 -8.66 24.77
C TRP A 105 5.25 -8.57 24.53
N LYS A 106 5.96 -7.73 25.32
CA LYS A 106 7.38 -7.42 25.08
C LYS A 106 8.34 -8.45 25.69
N THR A 107 7.84 -9.38 26.47
CA THR A 107 8.61 -10.51 27.01
C THR A 107 8.07 -11.83 26.46
N LYS A 108 8.91 -12.88 26.50
CA LYS A 108 8.50 -14.20 26.02
C LYS A 108 7.23 -14.71 26.70
N ASN A 109 7.14 -14.59 28.01
CA ASN A 109 5.97 -15.06 28.78
C ASN A 109 4.71 -14.25 28.44
N GLU A 110 4.83 -12.94 28.31
CA GLU A 110 3.71 -12.08 27.89
C GLU A 110 3.27 -12.45 26.47
N TRP A 111 4.22 -12.70 25.58
CA TRP A 111 3.92 -13.12 24.21
C TRP A 111 3.17 -14.45 24.16
N GLU A 112 3.60 -15.43 24.93
CA GLU A 112 2.90 -16.72 25.04
C GLU A 112 1.44 -16.53 25.50
N ASN A 113 1.18 -15.64 26.46
CA ASN A 113 -0.17 -15.28 26.88
C ASN A 113 -0.99 -14.64 25.73
N VAL A 114 -0.38 -13.75 24.96
CA VAL A 114 -1.02 -13.15 23.78
C VAL A 114 -1.39 -14.22 22.73
N ILE A 115 -0.48 -15.15 22.46
CA ILE A 115 -0.75 -16.27 21.54
C ILE A 115 -1.91 -17.12 22.04
N ASP A 116 -1.92 -17.45 23.33
CA ASP A 116 -3.00 -18.24 23.94
C ASP A 116 -4.35 -17.54 23.78
N GLN A 117 -4.40 -16.25 24.05
CA GLN A 117 -5.61 -15.45 23.89
C GLN A 117 -6.06 -15.37 22.42
N ILE A 118 -5.11 -15.18 21.49
CA ILE A 118 -5.43 -15.18 20.04
C ILE A 118 -6.00 -16.53 19.61
N LEU A 119 -5.36 -17.63 19.97
CA LEU A 119 -5.80 -18.96 19.60
C LEU A 119 -7.14 -19.32 20.26
N HIS A 120 -7.33 -18.95 21.53
CA HIS A 120 -8.62 -19.11 22.20
C HIS A 120 -9.72 -18.32 21.50
N LEU A 121 -9.47 -17.04 21.19
CA LEU A 121 -10.43 -16.20 20.49
C LEU A 121 -10.79 -16.76 19.10
N LEU A 122 -9.80 -17.28 18.38
CA LEU A 122 -10.00 -17.86 17.06
C LEU A 122 -10.54 -19.29 17.09
N SER A 123 -10.64 -19.95 18.24
CA SER A 123 -11.16 -21.32 18.36
C SER A 123 -12.60 -21.47 17.85
N VAL A 124 -13.36 -20.38 17.83
CA VAL A 124 -14.73 -20.33 17.21
C VAL A 124 -14.69 -20.41 15.70
N VAL A 125 -13.53 -20.21 15.08
CA VAL A 125 -13.33 -20.11 13.64
C VAL A 125 -12.34 -21.15 13.13
N ILE A 126 -11.31 -21.49 13.91
CA ILE A 126 -10.24 -22.44 13.55
C ILE A 126 -10.23 -23.65 14.47
N LYS A 127 -9.95 -24.83 13.89
CA LYS A 127 -9.69 -26.02 14.69
C LYS A 127 -8.29 -25.98 15.28
N TYR A 128 -8.18 -26.17 16.58
CA TYR A 128 -7.12 -25.77 17.49
C TYR A 128 -5.85 -26.62 17.50
N THR A 129 -5.78 -27.78 16.88
CA THR A 129 -4.93 -28.88 17.34
C THR A 129 -3.42 -28.68 17.13
N ASP A 130 -2.94 -27.89 16.19
CA ASP A 130 -1.51 -27.79 15.88
C ASP A 130 -0.95 -26.37 15.72
N ALA A 131 -1.77 -25.35 15.98
CA ALA A 131 -1.41 -23.95 15.74
C ALA A 131 -0.17 -23.49 16.53
N ARG A 132 0.00 -23.97 17.77
CA ARG A 132 1.14 -23.56 18.63
C ARG A 132 2.51 -23.98 18.12
N LYS A 133 2.59 -24.94 17.18
CA LYS A 133 3.85 -25.41 16.59
C LYS A 133 4.26 -24.58 15.37
N ASP A 134 3.47 -23.60 14.96
CA ASP A 134 3.78 -22.77 13.79
C ASP A 134 4.85 -21.74 14.17
N GLU A 135 5.98 -21.77 13.47
CA GLU A 135 7.08 -20.80 13.65
C GLU A 135 6.63 -19.35 13.53
N PHE A 136 5.55 -19.09 12.79
CA PHE A 136 4.97 -17.75 12.68
C PHE A 136 4.52 -17.17 14.02
N LEU A 137 4.17 -18.02 14.99
CA LEU A 137 3.72 -17.63 16.32
C LEU A 137 4.85 -17.55 17.35
N PHE A 138 6.06 -18.03 17.01
CA PHE A 138 7.14 -18.09 17.96
C PHE A 138 7.65 -16.70 18.33
N TRP A 139 8.14 -16.62 19.56
CA TRP A 139 8.91 -15.50 20.05
C TRP A 139 10.27 -15.46 19.34
N ASN A 140 10.56 -14.38 18.64
CA ASN A 140 11.84 -14.18 17.93
C ASN A 140 12.81 -13.21 18.65
N GLY A 141 12.58 -12.96 19.93
CA GLY A 141 13.39 -12.06 20.76
C GLY A 141 12.82 -10.64 20.88
N SER A 142 13.38 -9.88 21.83
CA SER A 142 12.96 -8.51 22.13
C SER A 142 13.57 -7.45 21.20
N GLU A 143 14.52 -7.82 20.35
CA GLU A 143 15.14 -6.88 19.45
C GLU A 143 14.23 -6.67 18.24
N LYS A 144 13.86 -5.39 18.04
CA LYS A 144 13.33 -4.93 16.75
C LYS A 144 14.28 -5.49 15.71
N SER A 145 13.81 -6.34 14.82
CA SER A 145 14.64 -6.68 13.69
C SER A 145 14.86 -5.37 12.92
N GLU A 146 16.04 -4.76 13.07
CA GLU A 146 16.43 -3.54 12.36
C GLU A 146 16.21 -3.69 10.84
N GLU A 147 16.24 -4.92 10.38
CA GLU A 147 15.97 -5.31 9.01
C GLU A 147 14.56 -4.97 8.54
N TYR A 148 13.53 -5.11 9.40
CA TYR A 148 12.15 -4.75 9.05
C TYR A 148 11.89 -3.25 9.09
N THR A 149 12.53 -2.52 10.00
CA THR A 149 12.37 -1.07 10.11
C THR A 149 13.15 -0.34 9.02
N ASN A 150 14.39 -0.74 8.74
CA ASN A 150 15.26 -0.09 7.76
C ASN A 150 14.87 -0.38 6.31
N ASN A 151 14.49 -1.60 5.96
CA ASN A 151 14.08 -1.95 4.60
C ASN A 151 12.66 -1.46 4.22
N ARG A 152 11.79 -1.21 5.19
CA ARG A 152 10.45 -0.67 4.94
C ARG A 152 10.40 0.83 4.72
N ASN A 153 11.26 1.57 5.39
CA ASN A 153 11.24 3.04 5.34
C ASN A 153 11.93 3.60 4.10
N ARG A 154 12.76 2.81 3.42
CA ARG A 154 13.57 3.27 2.27
C ARG A 154 13.17 2.65 0.93
N ALA A 155 12.33 1.64 0.94
CA ALA A 155 11.92 0.99 -0.30
C ALA A 155 11.03 1.91 -1.14
N ASN A 156 11.58 2.39 -2.25
CA ASN A 156 10.88 3.29 -3.17
C ASN A 156 10.52 4.64 -2.53
N GLU A 157 11.38 5.17 -1.66
CA GLU A 157 11.33 6.54 -1.13
C GLU A 157 12.70 7.17 -1.28
N LYS A 158 12.74 8.47 -1.60
CA LYS A 158 13.97 9.27 -1.63
C LYS A 158 13.72 10.59 -0.93
N GLU A 159 14.62 10.94 -0.01
CA GLU A 159 14.67 12.27 0.59
C GLU A 159 15.48 13.19 -0.31
N TYR A 160 14.91 14.32 -0.63
CA TYR A 160 15.58 15.44 -1.30
C TYR A 160 15.66 16.60 -0.34
N GLU A 161 16.81 17.25 -0.32
CA GLU A 161 17.06 18.46 0.45
C GLU A 161 17.35 19.60 -0.53
N ASN A 162 16.69 20.73 -0.34
CA ASN A 162 16.93 21.93 -1.16
C ASN A 162 18.11 22.72 -0.61
N GLU A 163 18.52 23.76 -1.32
CA GLU A 163 19.62 24.66 -0.92
C GLU A 163 19.37 25.38 0.42
N SER A 164 18.10 25.49 0.82
CA SER A 164 17.71 26.11 2.10
C SER A 164 17.67 25.10 3.27
N GLY A 165 17.98 23.82 3.03
CA GLY A 165 17.94 22.76 4.03
C GLY A 165 16.56 22.15 4.27
N ASP A 166 15.54 22.53 3.47
CA ASP A 166 14.22 21.91 3.57
C ASP A 166 14.23 20.51 2.95
N LYS A 167 13.62 19.56 3.66
CA LYS A 167 13.61 18.17 3.25
C LYS A 167 12.25 17.74 2.72
N ILE A 168 12.27 17.06 1.60
CA ILE A 168 11.09 16.49 0.97
C ILE A 168 11.26 14.98 0.75
N ASN A 169 10.30 14.19 1.19
CA ASN A 169 10.24 12.75 0.94
C ASN A 169 9.39 12.44 -0.28
N ILE A 170 10.02 11.95 -1.34
CA ILE A 170 9.34 11.49 -2.56
C ILE A 170 9.15 9.98 -2.48
N LYS A 171 7.90 9.55 -2.65
CA LYS A 171 7.52 8.14 -2.67
C LYS A 171 7.24 7.68 -4.08
N PHE A 172 7.92 6.63 -4.49
CA PHE A 172 7.71 6.01 -5.79
C PHE A 172 6.72 4.85 -5.67
N GLY A 173 5.87 4.69 -6.66
CA GLY A 173 4.92 3.58 -6.61
C GLY A 173 4.03 3.44 -7.84
N SER A 174 3.28 2.36 -7.88
CA SER A 174 2.27 2.17 -8.91
C SER A 174 1.01 2.99 -8.59
N ILE A 175 0.22 3.32 -9.61
CA ILE A 175 -1.09 3.98 -9.44
C ILE A 175 -1.99 3.21 -8.45
N HIS A 176 -1.91 1.86 -8.45
CA HIS A 176 -2.68 1.04 -7.53
C HIS A 176 -2.25 1.19 -6.07
N SER A 177 -0.97 1.45 -5.81
CA SER A 177 -0.46 1.66 -4.45
C SER A 177 -0.87 3.01 -3.86
N SER A 178 -1.26 3.97 -4.70
CA SER A 178 -1.75 5.30 -4.29
C SER A 178 -3.26 5.34 -4.01
N LYS A 179 -3.99 4.27 -4.34
CA LYS A 179 -5.44 4.21 -4.15
C LYS A 179 -5.82 4.40 -2.67
N GLY A 180 -6.73 5.33 -2.40
CA GLY A 180 -7.19 5.67 -1.03
C GLY A 180 -6.23 6.57 -0.25
N ARG A 181 -5.13 7.02 -0.86
CA ARG A 181 -4.20 7.99 -0.27
C ARG A 181 -4.43 9.38 -0.86
N THR A 182 -3.92 10.38 -0.18
CA THR A 182 -3.91 11.77 -0.64
C THR A 182 -2.51 12.31 -0.47
N HIS A 183 -2.02 13.07 -1.44
CA HIS A 183 -0.65 13.61 -1.47
C HIS A 183 -0.71 15.13 -1.68
N LEU A 184 0.24 15.87 -1.14
CA LEU A 184 0.37 17.31 -1.39
C LEU A 184 0.64 17.53 -2.89
N ALA A 185 1.59 16.77 -3.44
CA ALA A 185 1.93 16.79 -4.86
C ALA A 185 1.94 15.36 -5.41
N THR A 186 1.63 15.22 -6.70
CA THR A 186 1.67 13.95 -7.42
C THR A 186 2.29 14.17 -8.80
N LEU A 187 3.38 13.46 -9.08
CA LEU A 187 3.96 13.35 -10.42
C LEU A 187 3.54 12.01 -11.03
N VAL A 188 2.90 12.06 -12.18
CA VAL A 188 2.59 10.87 -12.99
C VAL A 188 3.53 10.84 -14.18
N VAL A 189 4.36 9.81 -14.27
CA VAL A 189 5.32 9.66 -15.36
C VAL A 189 4.76 8.76 -16.46
N GLU A 190 5.16 9.04 -17.72
CA GLU A 190 4.84 8.17 -18.82
C GLU A 190 5.42 6.78 -18.62
N THR A 191 4.63 5.77 -18.93
CA THR A 191 5.06 4.37 -18.93
C THR A 191 4.47 3.67 -20.13
N LYS A 192 5.18 2.66 -20.66
CA LYS A 192 4.74 1.94 -21.84
C LYS A 192 4.23 0.54 -21.50
N TYR A 193 3.06 0.23 -22.03
CA TYR A 193 2.49 -1.12 -22.03
C TYR A 193 1.74 -1.34 -23.35
N TYR A 194 2.41 -1.92 -24.31
CA TYR A 194 2.08 -1.96 -25.74
C TYR A 194 2.10 -0.57 -26.40
N GLU A 195 1.56 0.44 -25.77
CA GLU A 195 1.50 1.84 -26.17
C GLU A 195 1.79 2.72 -24.96
N ASP A 196 2.16 3.96 -25.22
CA ASP A 196 2.40 4.97 -24.19
C ASP A 196 1.10 5.26 -23.43
N ASN A 197 1.15 5.21 -22.11
CA ASN A 197 -0.07 5.26 -21.29
C ASN A 197 -0.65 6.67 -21.16
N LEU A 198 0.19 7.69 -20.89
CA LEU A 198 -0.25 9.10 -20.79
C LEU A 198 -0.49 9.69 -22.18
N SER A 199 0.44 9.49 -23.11
CA SER A 199 0.32 9.99 -24.48
C SER A 199 -0.95 9.50 -25.17
N SER A 200 -1.35 8.26 -24.90
CA SER A 200 -2.60 7.69 -25.45
C SER A 200 -3.88 8.36 -24.93
N ILE A 201 -3.82 9.11 -23.83
CA ILE A 201 -4.97 9.80 -23.24
C ILE A 201 -4.91 11.33 -23.40
N LEU A 202 -3.89 11.86 -24.08
CA LEU A 202 -3.75 13.31 -24.35
C LEU A 202 -5.02 13.97 -24.90
N PRO A 203 -5.79 13.36 -25.84
CA PRO A 203 -7.01 13.99 -26.32
C PRO A 203 -8.03 14.31 -25.22
N TRP A 204 -8.16 13.45 -24.22
CA TRP A 204 -9.06 13.69 -23.08
C TRP A 204 -8.48 14.72 -22.11
N LEU A 205 -7.16 14.81 -21.98
CA LEU A 205 -6.49 15.82 -21.15
C LEU A 205 -6.62 17.23 -21.75
N SER A 206 -6.78 17.32 -23.08
CA SER A 206 -7.03 18.57 -23.80
C SER A 206 -8.54 18.87 -24.00
N GLY A 207 -9.42 18.19 -23.26
CA GLY A 207 -10.87 18.43 -23.30
C GLY A 207 -11.61 17.78 -24.45
N LYS A 208 -10.94 17.04 -25.32
CA LYS A 208 -11.59 16.29 -26.41
C LYS A 208 -12.25 15.02 -25.88
N SER A 209 -13.29 14.57 -26.59
CA SER A 209 -14.01 13.35 -26.22
C SER A 209 -14.09 12.38 -27.41
N PRO A 210 -12.95 11.85 -27.88
CA PRO A 210 -12.98 10.87 -28.96
C PRO A 210 -13.63 9.56 -28.52
N LYS A 211 -14.02 8.75 -29.51
CA LYS A 211 -14.63 7.43 -29.22
C LYS A 211 -13.72 6.58 -28.31
N LEU A 212 -14.27 6.17 -27.18
CA LEU A 212 -13.51 5.54 -26.11
C LEU A 212 -13.42 4.02 -26.31
N GLY A 213 -12.28 3.53 -26.77
CA GLY A 213 -11.97 2.11 -26.82
C GLY A 213 -11.74 1.50 -25.43
N VAL A 214 -11.86 0.19 -25.29
CA VAL A 214 -11.74 -0.54 -24.01
C VAL A 214 -10.40 -0.26 -23.30
N ARG A 215 -9.29 -0.19 -24.06
CA ARG A 215 -7.95 0.08 -23.49
C ARG A 215 -7.87 1.48 -22.91
N ASN A 216 -8.28 2.49 -23.68
CA ASN A 216 -8.22 3.88 -23.22
C ASN A 216 -9.18 4.14 -22.06
N ARG A 217 -10.32 3.45 -21.99
CA ARG A 217 -11.19 3.47 -20.81
C ARG A 217 -10.47 2.99 -19.55
N LYS A 218 -9.69 1.91 -19.65
CA LYS A 218 -8.89 1.41 -18.53
C LYS A 218 -7.77 2.40 -18.15
N ARG A 219 -7.06 2.97 -19.14
CA ARG A 219 -6.02 3.98 -18.90
C ARG A 219 -6.59 5.21 -18.22
N LEU A 220 -7.67 5.78 -18.74
CA LEU A 220 -8.33 6.94 -18.13
C LEU A 220 -8.75 6.68 -16.68
N LYS A 221 -9.37 5.53 -16.40
CA LYS A 221 -9.73 5.16 -15.01
C LYS A 221 -8.50 5.07 -14.09
N CYS A 222 -7.41 4.47 -14.57
CA CYS A 222 -6.19 4.37 -13.78
C CYS A 222 -5.58 5.76 -13.53
N HIS A 223 -5.41 6.56 -14.57
CA HIS A 223 -4.80 7.88 -14.44
C HIS A 223 -5.68 8.85 -13.67
N TYR A 224 -7.01 8.78 -13.80
CA TYR A 224 -7.94 9.51 -12.93
C TYR A 224 -7.67 9.23 -11.46
N VAL A 225 -7.47 7.97 -11.08
CA VAL A 225 -7.12 7.62 -9.69
C VAL A 225 -5.81 8.28 -9.26
N ALA A 226 -4.78 8.29 -10.10
CA ALA A 226 -3.50 8.93 -9.77
C ALA A 226 -3.63 10.45 -9.66
N MET A 227 -4.24 11.09 -10.64
CA MET A 227 -4.37 12.55 -10.74
C MET A 227 -5.19 13.12 -9.58
N THR A 228 -6.27 12.44 -9.19
CA THR A 228 -7.13 12.86 -8.06
C THR A 228 -6.51 12.65 -6.68
N ARG A 229 -5.26 12.16 -6.61
CA ARG A 229 -4.53 12.06 -5.32
C ARG A 229 -3.85 13.36 -4.93
N ALA A 230 -3.54 14.23 -5.87
CA ALA A 230 -2.92 15.52 -5.62
C ALA A 230 -3.91 16.50 -4.97
N LYS A 231 -3.46 17.17 -3.89
CA LYS A 231 -4.21 18.27 -3.27
C LYS A 231 -3.74 19.66 -3.74
N GLY A 232 -2.45 19.83 -3.93
CA GLY A 232 -1.84 21.12 -4.26
C GLY A 232 -1.22 21.17 -5.64
N LEU A 233 -0.49 20.13 -6.05
CA LEU A 233 0.23 20.12 -7.33
C LEU A 233 0.08 18.77 -8.04
N LEU A 234 -0.38 18.82 -9.29
CA LEU A 234 -0.40 17.68 -10.22
C LEU A 234 0.56 17.94 -11.37
N CYS A 235 1.55 17.07 -11.54
CA CYS A 235 2.47 17.10 -12.67
C CYS A 235 2.32 15.82 -13.51
N LEU A 236 2.44 15.96 -14.83
CA LEU A 236 2.47 14.85 -15.78
C LEU A 236 3.75 14.95 -16.59
N ALA A 237 4.62 13.93 -16.51
CA ALA A 237 5.80 13.86 -17.35
C ALA A 237 5.48 13.06 -18.63
N ILE A 238 5.47 13.74 -19.75
CA ILE A 238 5.10 13.18 -21.06
C ILE A 238 6.26 13.45 -22.02
N PRO A 239 6.70 12.47 -22.84
CA PRO A 239 7.76 12.67 -23.79
C PRO A 239 7.43 13.80 -24.80
N SER A 240 8.38 14.70 -25.04
CA SER A 240 8.20 15.85 -25.96
C SER A 240 7.75 15.42 -27.36
N LYS A 241 8.23 14.27 -27.86
CA LYS A 241 7.78 13.68 -29.14
C LYS A 241 6.27 13.44 -29.25
N SER A 242 5.58 13.31 -28.11
CA SER A 242 4.12 13.07 -28.07
C SER A 242 3.31 14.37 -28.00
N VAL A 243 3.98 15.52 -27.83
CA VAL A 243 3.35 16.84 -27.66
C VAL A 243 3.84 17.74 -28.77
N ASN A 244 3.19 17.68 -29.94
CA ASN A 244 3.44 18.62 -31.02
C ASN A 244 2.81 20.00 -30.73
N ASP A 245 3.10 21.02 -31.57
CA ASP A 245 2.61 22.38 -31.35
C ASP A 245 1.09 22.48 -31.27
N GLN A 246 0.37 21.67 -32.02
CA GLN A 246 -1.10 21.63 -31.98
C GLN A 246 -1.59 21.11 -30.60
N VAL A 247 -1.02 20.00 -30.14
CA VAL A 247 -1.38 19.40 -28.83
C VAL A 247 -0.96 20.33 -27.68
N ARG A 248 0.19 21.03 -27.82
CA ARG A 248 0.64 22.03 -26.85
C ARG A 248 -0.41 23.12 -26.69
N LYS A 249 -0.82 23.76 -27.77
CA LYS A 249 -1.84 24.82 -27.74
C LYS A 249 -3.18 24.35 -27.16
N GLU A 250 -3.58 23.13 -27.47
CA GLU A 250 -4.82 22.55 -26.96
C GLU A 250 -4.76 22.32 -25.45
N LEU A 251 -3.63 21.81 -24.92
CA LEU A 251 -3.43 21.62 -23.49
C LEU A 251 -3.39 22.97 -22.76
N GLU A 252 -2.65 23.96 -23.27
CA GLU A 252 -2.57 25.29 -22.69
C GLU A 252 -3.95 25.98 -22.67
N ASN A 253 -4.72 25.88 -23.73
CA ASN A 253 -6.09 26.39 -23.79
C ASN A 253 -7.04 25.69 -22.80
N PHE A 254 -6.72 24.46 -22.41
CA PHE A 254 -7.48 23.72 -21.42
C PHE A 254 -6.98 23.95 -19.97
N GLY A 255 -5.97 24.81 -19.81
CA GLY A 255 -5.47 25.25 -18.50
C GLY A 255 -4.26 24.50 -17.96
N TRP A 256 -3.54 23.72 -18.80
CA TRP A 256 -2.28 23.10 -18.41
C TRP A 256 -1.12 24.08 -18.61
N ASN A 257 -0.23 24.15 -17.65
CA ASN A 257 1.07 24.80 -17.80
C ASN A 257 2.06 23.76 -18.34
N LEU A 258 2.78 24.10 -19.43
CA LEU A 258 3.73 23.20 -20.07
C LEU A 258 5.15 23.74 -19.95
N GLU A 259 6.02 22.95 -19.36
CA GLU A 259 7.45 23.19 -19.25
C GLU A 259 8.22 22.10 -19.99
N VAL A 260 9.36 22.46 -20.58
CA VAL A 260 10.30 21.49 -21.18
C VAL A 260 11.48 21.38 -20.24
N VAL A 261 11.75 20.18 -19.77
CA VAL A 261 12.82 19.86 -18.83
C VAL A 261 13.91 19.09 -19.55
#